data_7b9cb8821dc17d77dd5b2114bca81139
#
_entry.id   7b9cb8821dc17d77dd5b2114bca81139
#
_cell.length_a   1.000
_cell.length_b   1.000
_cell.length_c   1.000
_cell.angle_alpha   90.00
_cell.angle_beta   90.00
_cell.angle_gamma   90.00
#
_symmetry.space_group_name_H-M   'P 1'
#
loop_
_entity.id
_entity.type
_entity.pdbx_description
1 polymer ?
#
loop_
_entity_poly.entity_id
_entity_poly.type
_entity_poly.pdbx_seq_one_letter_code
_entity_poly.pdbx_strand_id
1 'polypeptide(L)'
;MPIQWLIRSQSIITLAAGMIYPYYLLFLKNLGNSYSKYGLAFAVFTVSSALMSQWLAPRIDRQGVQMLIWSSIGMMVAMLAFPWVTSYFWVILLQLLMGSCSAMQKMSERLLLADQTEQGKRGSAFGSYQFWTSISSGFAVIVGGYLIDWLTIDALFYLSALLYGVSAWMIWRVSTQNN
;
A
#
# COMPACT_ATOMS: atom_id res chain seq x y z
N MET A 1 6.74 -17.71 -12.18
CA MET A 1 5.57 -17.57 -11.26
C MET A 1 4.33 -17.18 -12.07
N PRO A 2 3.14 -17.70 -11.82
CA PRO A 2 1.94 -17.28 -12.54
C PRO A 2 1.53 -15.87 -12.10
N ILE A 3 1.22 -14.97 -13.04
CA ILE A 3 0.82 -13.57 -12.80
C ILE A 3 -0.37 -13.43 -11.83
N GLN A 4 -1.19 -14.48 -11.70
CA GLN A 4 -2.39 -14.49 -10.87
C GLN A 4 -2.12 -14.24 -9.38
N TRP A 5 -0.99 -14.68 -8.84
CA TRP A 5 -0.65 -14.44 -7.44
C TRP A 5 -0.35 -12.95 -7.20
N LEU A 6 0.31 -12.30 -8.17
CA LEU A 6 0.60 -10.87 -8.11
C LEU A 6 -0.70 -10.07 -8.14
N ILE A 7 -1.62 -10.39 -9.05
CA ILE A 7 -2.93 -9.75 -9.12
C ILE A 7 -3.67 -9.90 -7.78
N ARG A 8 -3.72 -11.10 -7.22
CA ARG A 8 -4.44 -11.36 -5.95
C ARG A 8 -3.81 -10.60 -4.78
N SER A 9 -2.49 -10.68 -4.61
CA SER A 9 -1.81 -9.97 -3.51
C SER A 9 -1.96 -8.46 -3.63
N GLN A 10 -1.85 -7.89 -4.83
CA GLN A 10 -2.01 -6.46 -5.07
C GLN A 10 -3.46 -5.99 -4.94
N SER A 11 -4.44 -6.84 -5.29
CA SER A 11 -5.85 -6.55 -5.03
C SER A 11 -6.15 -6.45 -3.52
N ILE A 12 -5.53 -7.29 -2.68
CA ILE A 12 -5.64 -7.19 -1.22
C ILE A 12 -4.99 -5.91 -0.71
N ILE A 13 -3.83 -5.53 -1.23
CA ILE A 13 -3.15 -4.29 -0.86
C ILE A 13 -3.96 -3.06 -1.27
N THR A 14 -4.51 -3.05 -2.48
CA THR A 14 -5.38 -1.95 -2.94
C THR A 14 -6.67 -1.87 -2.15
N LEU A 15 -7.20 -2.99 -1.70
CA LEU A 15 -8.33 -3.02 -0.78
C LEU A 15 -7.95 -2.39 0.57
N ALA A 16 -6.82 -2.76 1.15
CA ALA A 16 -6.33 -2.17 2.40
C ALA A 16 -6.11 -0.65 2.28
N ALA A 17 -5.45 -0.21 1.21
CA ALA A 17 -5.19 1.20 0.95
C ALA A 17 -6.49 1.98 0.68
N GLY A 18 -7.39 1.44 -0.13
CA GLY A 18 -8.65 2.07 -0.51
C GLY A 18 -9.59 2.29 0.68
N MET A 19 -9.51 1.46 1.71
CA MET A 19 -10.28 1.66 2.94
C MET A 19 -9.80 2.87 3.75
N ILE A 20 -8.53 3.25 3.65
CA ILE A 20 -7.95 4.31 4.48
C ILE A 20 -7.87 5.65 3.75
N TYR A 21 -7.42 5.66 2.50
CA TYR A 21 -7.10 6.90 1.79
C TYR A 21 -8.21 7.95 1.81
N PRO A 22 -9.49 7.62 1.54
CA PRO A 22 -10.55 8.62 1.55
C PRO A 22 -10.85 9.17 2.95
N TYR A 23 -10.61 8.37 3.99
CA TYR A 23 -10.97 8.69 5.37
C TYR A 23 -9.81 9.19 6.20
N TYR A 24 -8.60 9.16 5.67
CA TYR A 24 -7.40 9.68 6.32
C TYR A 24 -7.51 11.16 6.72
N LEU A 25 -8.23 11.94 5.93
CA LEU A 25 -8.52 13.33 6.24
C LEU A 25 -9.33 13.49 7.54
N LEU A 26 -10.27 12.57 7.80
CA LEU A 26 -11.06 12.57 9.05
C LEU A 26 -10.16 12.30 10.27
N PHE A 27 -9.23 11.37 10.15
CA PHE A 27 -8.25 11.09 11.19
C PHE A 27 -7.39 12.32 11.50
N LEU A 28 -6.85 12.98 10.49
CA LEU A 28 -6.04 14.18 10.66
C LEU A 28 -6.82 15.37 11.23
N LYS A 29 -8.10 15.48 10.91
CA LYS A 29 -8.98 16.51 11.46
C LYS A 29 -9.06 16.43 12.99
N ASN A 30 -9.03 15.22 13.56
CA ASN A 30 -9.04 15.01 15.01
C ASN A 30 -7.72 15.41 15.68
N LEU A 31 -6.60 15.42 14.95
CA LEU A 31 -5.27 15.79 15.44
C LEU A 31 -4.94 17.30 15.30
N GLY A 32 -5.81 18.07 14.71
CA GLY A 32 -5.64 19.51 14.55
C GLY A 32 -6.20 20.07 13.25
N ASN A 33 -7.24 20.85 13.31
CA ASN A 33 -8.11 21.42 12.27
C ASN A 33 -7.39 22.26 11.18
N SER A 34 -6.38 21.74 10.49
CA SER A 34 -5.66 22.50 9.48
C SER A 34 -5.45 21.69 8.20
N TYR A 35 -6.05 22.17 7.11
CA TYR A 35 -5.79 21.63 5.77
C TYR A 35 -4.32 21.72 5.37
N SER A 36 -3.59 22.73 5.88
CA SER A 36 -2.16 22.88 5.65
C SER A 36 -1.37 21.72 6.22
N LYS A 37 -1.71 21.20 7.39
CA LYS A 37 -1.09 20.01 7.98
C LYS A 37 -1.35 18.77 7.14
N TYR A 38 -2.58 18.61 6.62
CA TYR A 38 -2.87 17.52 5.68
C TYR A 38 -2.01 17.63 4.42
N GLY A 39 -1.96 18.79 3.80
CA GLY A 39 -1.13 19.03 2.61
C GLY A 39 0.34 18.75 2.86
N LEU A 40 0.88 19.18 4.00
CA LEU A 40 2.26 18.89 4.38
C LEU A 40 2.52 17.40 4.59
N ALA A 41 1.63 16.69 5.30
CA ALA A 41 1.76 15.25 5.50
C ALA A 41 1.74 14.49 4.17
N PHE A 42 0.84 14.86 3.26
CA PHE A 42 0.77 14.27 1.94
C PHE A 42 2.00 14.62 1.07
N ALA A 43 2.51 15.82 1.17
CA ALA A 43 3.74 16.24 0.49
C ALA A 43 4.94 15.43 0.99
N VAL A 44 5.08 15.23 2.30
CA VAL A 44 6.14 14.40 2.89
C VAL A 44 6.05 12.96 2.38
N PHE A 45 4.87 12.37 2.35
CA PHE A 45 4.65 11.04 1.76
C PHE A 45 5.10 10.98 0.30
N THR A 46 4.68 11.95 -0.51
CA THR A 46 4.96 11.97 -1.95
C THR A 46 6.45 12.17 -2.24
N VAL A 47 7.08 13.13 -1.55
CA VAL A 47 8.52 13.42 -1.69
C VAL A 47 9.35 12.24 -1.21
N SER A 48 9.02 11.64 -0.06
CA SER A 48 9.67 10.43 0.43
C SER A 48 9.58 9.30 -0.59
N SER A 49 8.40 9.08 -1.16
CA SER A 49 8.20 8.06 -2.19
C SER A 49 9.05 8.33 -3.44
N ALA A 50 9.16 9.59 -3.88
CA ALA A 50 9.97 9.96 -5.04
C ALA A 50 11.47 9.74 -4.79
N LEU A 51 11.99 10.20 -3.67
CA LEU A 51 13.41 10.03 -3.30
C LEU A 51 13.77 8.55 -3.15
N MET A 52 12.93 7.78 -2.46
CA MET A 52 13.15 6.35 -2.29
C MET A 52 13.07 5.59 -3.61
N SER A 53 12.21 5.97 -4.54
CA SER A 53 12.15 5.34 -5.86
C SER A 53 13.50 5.45 -6.59
N GLN A 54 14.11 6.62 -6.56
CA GLN A 54 15.42 6.84 -7.20
C GLN A 54 16.54 6.02 -6.53
N TRP A 55 16.52 5.97 -5.19
CA TRP A 55 17.55 5.25 -4.43
C TRP A 55 17.42 3.73 -4.55
N LEU A 56 16.19 3.22 -4.68
CA LEU A 56 15.90 1.79 -4.81
C LEU A 56 16.08 1.25 -6.23
N ALA A 57 16.03 2.10 -7.26
CA ALA A 57 16.05 1.68 -8.66
C ALA A 57 17.15 0.62 -8.97
N PRO A 58 18.41 0.77 -8.54
CA PRO A 58 19.45 -0.21 -8.87
C PRO A 58 19.34 -1.54 -8.10
N ARG A 59 18.49 -1.60 -7.07
CA ARG A 59 18.35 -2.80 -6.21
C ARG A 59 17.13 -3.63 -6.57
N ILE A 60 16.15 -3.00 -7.19
CA ILE A 60 14.84 -3.61 -7.41
C ILE A 60 14.90 -4.77 -8.42
N ASP A 61 15.79 -4.68 -9.40
CA ASP A 61 15.98 -5.72 -10.42
C ASP A 61 16.40 -7.07 -9.82
N ARG A 62 17.10 -7.03 -8.68
CA ARG A 62 17.59 -8.25 -8.01
C ARG A 62 16.67 -8.73 -6.87
N GLN A 63 15.91 -7.84 -6.26
CA GLN A 63 15.20 -8.10 -5.01
C GLN A 63 13.71 -7.70 -5.06
N GLY A 64 13.10 -7.61 -6.25
CA GLY A 64 11.73 -7.12 -6.41
C GLY A 64 10.69 -7.80 -5.51
N VAL A 65 10.73 -9.13 -5.42
CA VAL A 65 9.80 -9.89 -4.55
C VAL A 65 10.05 -9.62 -3.07
N GLN A 66 11.32 -9.55 -2.64
CA GLN A 66 11.65 -9.25 -1.25
C GLN A 66 11.23 -7.83 -0.86
N MET A 67 11.44 -6.86 -1.76
CA MET A 67 11.01 -5.48 -1.55
C MET A 67 9.49 -5.37 -1.45
N LEU A 68 8.76 -6.17 -2.22
CA LEU A 68 7.29 -6.23 -2.13
C LEU A 68 6.82 -6.76 -0.77
N ILE A 69 7.51 -7.77 -0.21
CA ILE A 69 7.23 -8.28 1.14
C ILE A 69 7.53 -7.21 2.19
N TRP A 70 8.73 -6.61 2.15
CA TRP A 70 9.13 -5.58 3.11
C TRP A 70 8.24 -4.34 3.06
N SER A 71 7.78 -3.94 1.87
CA SER A 71 6.82 -2.83 1.72
C SER A 71 5.50 -3.14 2.42
N SER A 72 4.98 -4.36 2.25
CA SER A 72 3.72 -4.78 2.89
C SER A 72 3.86 -4.86 4.41
N ILE A 73 4.98 -5.37 4.92
CA ILE A 73 5.28 -5.40 6.37
C ILE A 73 5.40 -3.97 6.91
N GLY A 74 6.13 -3.09 6.24
CA GLY A 74 6.28 -1.70 6.64
C GLY A 74 4.95 -0.94 6.67
N MET A 75 4.09 -1.17 5.67
CA MET A 75 2.73 -0.60 5.67
C MET A 75 1.87 -1.17 6.80
N MET A 76 1.94 -2.48 7.06
CA MET A 76 1.27 -3.11 8.21
C MET A 76 1.68 -2.44 9.53
N VAL A 77 2.98 -2.26 9.76
CA VAL A 77 3.50 -1.59 10.96
C VAL A 77 3.01 -0.15 11.05
N ALA A 78 3.04 0.60 9.94
CA ALA A 78 2.52 1.97 9.91
C ALA A 78 1.02 2.02 10.27
N MET A 79 0.21 1.11 9.72
CA MET A 79 -1.22 1.05 10.03
C MET A 79 -1.49 0.69 11.49
N LEU A 80 -0.72 -0.24 12.08
CA LEU A 80 -0.83 -0.56 13.51
C LEU A 80 -0.40 0.60 14.43
N ALA A 81 0.50 1.45 13.98
CA ALA A 81 0.98 2.60 14.76
C ALA A 81 0.01 3.78 14.74
N PHE A 82 -0.78 3.98 13.67
CA PHE A 82 -1.66 5.15 13.52
C PHE A 82 -2.65 5.37 14.67
N PRO A 83 -3.36 4.34 15.21
CA PRO A 83 -4.29 4.54 16.33
C PRO A 83 -3.64 5.08 17.60
N TRP A 84 -2.34 4.91 17.76
CA TRP A 84 -1.57 5.35 18.93
C TRP A 84 -0.94 6.74 18.74
N VAL A 85 -1.16 7.36 17.58
CA VAL A 85 -0.58 8.67 17.26
C VAL A 85 -1.33 9.77 17.97
N THR A 86 -0.65 10.46 18.89
CA THR A 86 -1.20 11.59 19.65
C THR A 86 -0.68 12.95 19.18
N SER A 87 0.36 12.96 18.36
CA SER A 87 1.03 14.19 17.91
C SER A 87 1.26 14.19 16.41
N TYR A 88 1.11 15.37 15.79
CA TYR A 88 1.37 15.55 14.36
C TYR A 88 2.81 15.19 13.93
N PHE A 89 3.77 15.30 14.84
CA PHE A 89 5.15 14.88 14.57
C PHE A 89 5.24 13.40 14.19
N TRP A 90 4.52 12.54 14.91
CA TRP A 90 4.46 11.09 14.61
C TRP A 90 3.78 10.84 13.26
N VAL A 91 2.78 11.64 12.89
CA VAL A 91 2.17 11.55 11.55
C VAL A 91 3.23 11.76 10.48
N ILE A 92 4.09 12.77 10.61
CA ILE A 92 5.15 13.05 9.63
C ILE A 92 6.13 11.86 9.52
N LEU A 93 6.53 11.27 10.65
CA LEU A 93 7.41 10.10 10.64
C LEU A 93 6.75 8.89 9.95
N LEU A 94 5.48 8.64 10.23
CA LEU A 94 4.74 7.57 9.57
C LEU A 94 4.56 7.84 8.07
N GLN A 95 4.39 9.10 7.65
CA GLN A 95 4.32 9.46 6.23
C GLN A 95 5.65 9.22 5.49
N LEU A 96 6.79 9.46 6.14
CA LEU A 96 8.10 9.11 5.59
C LEU A 96 8.22 7.58 5.39
N LEU A 97 7.83 6.80 6.39
CA LEU A 97 7.82 5.34 6.31
C LEU A 97 6.88 4.84 5.20
N MET A 98 5.64 5.32 5.19
CA MET A 98 4.63 4.93 4.19
C MET A 98 5.04 5.32 2.77
N GLY A 99 5.62 6.51 2.58
CA GLY A 99 6.13 6.95 1.29
C GLY A 99 7.24 6.03 0.79
N SER A 100 8.16 5.64 1.67
CA SER A 100 9.24 4.70 1.36
C SER A 100 8.68 3.31 0.98
N CYS A 101 7.74 2.78 1.76
CA CYS A 101 7.08 1.52 1.48
C CYS A 101 6.28 1.57 0.16
N SER A 102 5.59 2.68 -0.10
CA SER A 102 4.84 2.89 -1.35
C SER A 102 5.76 2.88 -2.58
N ALA A 103 6.95 3.46 -2.48
CA ALA A 103 7.96 3.40 -3.54
C ALA A 103 8.39 1.95 -3.81
N MET A 104 8.78 1.22 -2.76
CA MET A 104 9.17 -0.19 -2.86
C MET A 104 8.06 -1.01 -3.53
N GLN A 105 6.82 -0.84 -3.08
CA GLN A 105 5.67 -1.57 -3.60
C GLN A 105 5.44 -1.28 -5.08
N LYS A 106 5.26 -0.01 -5.47
CA LYS A 106 4.94 0.39 -6.84
C LYS A 106 6.02 -0.01 -7.86
N MET A 107 7.29 0.11 -7.48
CA MET A 107 8.39 -0.27 -8.36
C MET A 107 8.48 -1.79 -8.52
N SER A 108 8.41 -2.55 -7.42
CA SER A 108 8.41 -4.02 -7.45
C SER A 108 7.22 -4.59 -8.23
N GLU A 109 6.04 -4.02 -8.01
CA GLU A 109 4.82 -4.38 -8.72
C GLU A 109 4.98 -4.24 -10.24
N ARG A 110 5.47 -3.07 -10.69
CA ARG A 110 5.65 -2.78 -12.12
C ARG A 110 6.69 -3.69 -12.76
N LEU A 111 7.81 -3.93 -12.07
CA LEU A 111 8.85 -4.84 -12.54
C LEU A 111 8.31 -6.26 -12.66
N LEU A 112 7.73 -6.80 -11.59
CA LEU A 112 7.20 -8.17 -11.58
C LEU A 112 6.09 -8.37 -12.61
N LEU A 113 5.25 -7.36 -12.81
CA LEU A 113 4.21 -7.41 -13.84
C LEU A 113 4.82 -7.43 -15.25
N ALA A 114 5.87 -6.65 -15.50
CA ALA A 114 6.57 -6.63 -16.78
C ALA A 114 7.31 -7.94 -17.05
N ASP A 115 7.99 -8.51 -16.05
CA ASP A 115 8.80 -9.73 -16.17
C ASP A 115 7.95 -10.98 -16.36
N GLN A 116 6.75 -11.00 -15.76
CA GLN A 116 5.84 -12.15 -15.87
C GLN A 116 4.96 -12.13 -17.13
N THR A 117 5.12 -11.12 -17.98
CA THR A 117 4.28 -10.94 -19.15
C THR A 117 5.11 -11.00 -20.44
N GLU A 118 4.71 -11.89 -21.35
CA GLU A 118 5.32 -12.03 -22.67
C GLU A 118 5.19 -10.73 -23.50
N GLN A 119 6.19 -10.46 -24.32
CA GLN A 119 6.10 -9.39 -25.30
C GLN A 119 4.92 -9.67 -26.25
N GLY A 120 4.04 -8.69 -26.41
CA GLY A 120 2.80 -8.82 -27.19
C GLY A 120 1.53 -9.09 -26.37
N LYS A 121 1.64 -9.58 -25.13
CA LYS A 121 0.49 -9.75 -24.21
C LYS A 121 0.46 -8.74 -23.06
N ARG A 122 1.41 -7.79 -23.04
CA ARG A 122 1.56 -6.82 -21.94
C ARG A 122 0.31 -5.98 -21.73
N GLY A 123 -0.32 -5.49 -22.80
CA GLY A 123 -1.55 -4.69 -22.72
C GLY A 123 -2.68 -5.42 -22.02
N SER A 124 -2.93 -6.69 -22.38
CA SER A 124 -3.96 -7.53 -21.75
C SER A 124 -3.65 -7.81 -20.28
N ALA A 125 -2.39 -8.11 -19.94
CA ALA A 125 -1.97 -8.38 -18.57
C ALA A 125 -2.12 -7.14 -17.68
N PHE A 126 -1.65 -5.97 -18.15
CA PHE A 126 -1.82 -4.70 -17.45
C PHE A 126 -3.31 -4.31 -17.33
N GLY A 127 -4.12 -4.53 -18.37
CA GLY A 127 -5.56 -4.29 -18.34
C GLY A 127 -6.27 -5.15 -17.29
N SER A 128 -5.96 -6.46 -17.24
CA SER A 128 -6.50 -7.36 -16.22
C SER A 128 -6.06 -6.98 -14.81
N TYR A 129 -4.78 -6.65 -14.63
CA TYR A 129 -4.25 -6.16 -13.35
C TYR A 129 -4.98 -4.90 -12.90
N GLN A 130 -5.07 -3.88 -13.77
CA GLN A 130 -5.74 -2.61 -13.48
C GLN A 130 -7.22 -2.81 -13.16
N PHE A 131 -7.90 -3.69 -13.89
CA PHE A 131 -9.31 -4.02 -13.64
C PHE A 131 -9.51 -4.54 -12.22
N TRP A 132 -8.79 -5.57 -11.81
CA TRP A 132 -8.96 -6.18 -10.50
C TRP A 132 -8.56 -5.25 -9.35
N THR A 133 -7.46 -4.52 -9.49
CA THR A 133 -7.02 -3.55 -8.47
C THR A 133 -7.99 -2.37 -8.34
N SER A 134 -8.54 -1.87 -9.46
CA SER A 134 -9.53 -0.78 -9.42
C SER A 134 -10.86 -1.21 -8.82
N ILE A 135 -11.35 -2.41 -9.15
CA ILE A 135 -12.56 -2.98 -8.52
C ILE A 135 -12.33 -3.15 -7.02
N SER A 136 -11.19 -3.71 -6.62
CA SER A 136 -10.83 -3.87 -5.20
C SER A 136 -10.77 -2.53 -4.46
N SER A 137 -10.19 -1.51 -5.08
CA SER A 137 -10.12 -0.16 -4.50
C SER A 137 -11.50 0.48 -4.37
N GLY A 138 -12.35 0.40 -5.40
CA GLY A 138 -13.71 0.93 -5.35
C GLY A 138 -14.56 0.26 -4.29
N PHE A 139 -14.50 -1.07 -4.21
CA PHE A 139 -15.19 -1.83 -3.15
C PHE A 139 -14.68 -1.47 -1.76
N ALA A 140 -13.36 -1.27 -1.60
CA ALA A 140 -12.76 -0.88 -0.34
C ALA A 140 -13.27 0.47 0.19
N VAL A 141 -13.47 1.45 -0.69
CA VAL A 141 -14.04 2.76 -0.30
C VAL A 141 -15.44 2.58 0.28
N ILE A 142 -16.28 1.77 -0.37
CA ILE A 142 -17.65 1.51 0.11
C ILE A 142 -17.60 0.82 1.47
N VAL A 143 -16.85 -0.28 1.59
CA VAL A 143 -16.70 -1.02 2.85
C VAL A 143 -16.13 -0.14 3.96
N GLY A 144 -15.13 0.68 3.65
CA GLY A 144 -14.52 1.62 4.58
C GLY A 144 -15.54 2.63 5.13
N GLY A 145 -16.45 3.15 4.28
CA GLY A 145 -17.53 4.04 4.70
C GLY A 145 -18.45 3.39 5.71
N TYR A 146 -18.98 2.22 5.41
CA TYR A 146 -19.86 1.49 6.33
C TYR A 146 -19.15 1.12 7.64
N LEU A 147 -17.88 0.75 7.59
CA LEU A 147 -17.14 0.42 8.80
C LEU A 147 -16.91 1.62 9.71
N ILE A 148 -16.71 2.82 9.15
CA ILE A 148 -16.63 4.05 9.96
C ILE A 148 -17.97 4.38 10.61
N ASP A 149 -19.06 4.21 9.89
CA ASP A 149 -20.41 4.47 10.43
C ASP A 149 -20.77 3.54 11.60
N TRP A 150 -20.30 2.29 11.56
CA TRP A 150 -20.64 1.28 12.58
C TRP A 150 -19.58 1.11 13.68
N LEU A 151 -18.33 1.42 13.36
CA LEU A 151 -17.18 1.24 14.26
C LEU A 151 -16.47 2.58 14.47
N THR A 152 -15.16 2.51 14.57
CA THR A 152 -14.28 3.68 14.69
C THR A 152 -13.28 3.71 13.54
N ILE A 153 -12.68 4.87 13.30
CA ILE A 153 -11.61 5.01 12.31
C ILE A 153 -10.40 4.12 12.63
N ASP A 154 -10.16 3.85 13.91
CA ASP A 154 -9.08 2.96 14.36
C ASP A 154 -9.29 1.52 13.88
N ALA A 155 -10.55 1.06 13.81
CA ALA A 155 -10.87 -0.26 13.28
C ALA A 155 -10.45 -0.42 11.81
N LEU A 156 -10.53 0.66 11.00
CA LEU A 156 -10.03 0.65 9.63
C LEU A 156 -8.52 0.46 9.57
N PHE A 157 -7.77 1.13 10.45
CA PHE A 157 -6.33 0.96 10.53
C PHE A 157 -5.94 -0.47 10.88
N TYR A 158 -6.59 -1.08 11.88
CA TYR A 158 -6.33 -2.48 12.26
C TYR A 158 -6.70 -3.46 11.16
N LEU A 159 -7.85 -3.27 10.50
CA LEU A 159 -8.27 -4.13 9.40
C LEU A 159 -7.32 -4.00 8.20
N SER A 160 -6.90 -2.80 7.87
CA SER A 160 -5.92 -2.57 6.80
C SER A 160 -4.56 -3.18 7.14
N ALA A 161 -4.11 -3.09 8.39
CA ALA A 161 -2.89 -3.75 8.85
C ALA A 161 -2.97 -5.27 8.65
N LEU A 162 -4.11 -5.87 8.99
CA LEU A 162 -4.35 -7.30 8.79
C LEU A 162 -4.27 -7.67 7.30
N LEU A 163 -4.89 -6.89 6.42
CA LEU A 163 -4.85 -7.12 4.98
C LEU A 163 -3.44 -7.00 4.40
N TYR A 164 -2.64 -6.02 4.85
CA TYR A 164 -1.23 -5.91 4.47
C TYR A 164 -0.43 -7.12 4.96
N GLY A 165 -0.68 -7.62 6.18
CA GLY A 165 -0.06 -8.82 6.72
C GLY A 165 -0.41 -10.08 5.92
N VAL A 166 -1.69 -10.24 5.56
CA VAL A 166 -2.14 -11.35 4.69
C VAL A 166 -1.46 -11.29 3.32
N SER A 167 -1.36 -10.12 2.72
CA SER A 167 -0.66 -9.95 1.45
C SER A 167 0.83 -10.31 1.57
N ALA A 168 1.52 -9.82 2.60
CA ALA A 168 2.93 -10.14 2.86
C ALA A 168 3.13 -11.66 3.00
N TRP A 169 2.26 -12.33 3.75
CA TRP A 169 2.31 -13.78 3.93
C TRP A 169 2.07 -14.54 2.61
N MET A 170 1.10 -14.10 1.80
CA MET A 170 0.83 -14.71 0.49
C MET A 170 2.04 -14.62 -0.43
N ILE A 171 2.68 -13.44 -0.50
CA ILE A 171 3.86 -13.20 -1.34
C ILE A 171 5.02 -14.06 -0.84
N TRP A 172 5.25 -14.10 0.46
CA TRP A 172 6.30 -14.90 1.07
C TRP A 172 6.12 -16.39 0.78
N ARG A 173 4.91 -16.93 0.96
CA ARG A 173 4.61 -18.34 0.70
C ARG A 173 4.88 -18.72 -0.76
N VAL A 174 4.50 -17.87 -1.72
CA VAL A 174 4.75 -18.12 -3.15
C VAL A 174 6.25 -18.01 -3.47
N SER A 175 6.97 -17.09 -2.82
CA SER A 175 8.41 -16.94 -2.99
C SER A 175 9.18 -18.19 -2.52
N THR A 176 8.79 -18.78 -1.39
CA THR A 176 9.45 -19.97 -0.84
C THR A 176 9.16 -21.26 -1.62
N GLN A 177 8.06 -21.34 -2.36
CA GLN A 177 7.72 -22.50 -3.19
C GLN A 177 8.46 -22.52 -4.55
N ASN A 178 9.10 -21.43 -4.93
CA ASN A 178 9.80 -21.30 -6.23
C ASN A 178 11.33 -21.18 -6.11
N ASN A 179 11.87 -21.28 -4.89
CA ASN A 179 13.29 -21.50 -4.60
C ASN A 179 13.54 -22.98 -4.29
#